data_721305b920c6158a18d923125579723b
#
_entry.id   721305b920c6158a18d923125579723b
#
_cell.length_a   1.000
_cell.length_b   1.000
_cell.length_c   1.000
_cell.angle_alpha   90.00
_cell.angle_beta   90.00
_cell.angle_gamma   90.00
#
_symmetry.space_group_name_H-M   'P 1'
#
loop_
_entity.id
_entity.type
_entity.pdbx_description
1 polymer ?
#
loop_
_entity_poly.entity_id
_entity_poly.type
_entity_poly.pdbx_seq_one_letter_code
_entity_poly.pdbx_strand_id
1 'polypeptide(L)'
;MKVKHLPIYAGVLRFIRDFKCFDSGEVTRTFTNGYCYWFAFILHTRFPDSEIVYYAVGNHFACKIKNRIFDITGDITDQHHFFESWEDYKKLDSLETSRIIKYCIDKTGI
;
A
#
# COMPACT_ATOMS: atom_id res chain seq x y z
N MET A 1 -10.48 5.42 22.39
CA MET A 1 -11.04 4.41 21.48
C MET A 1 -9.96 3.89 20.56
N LYS A 2 -9.92 2.60 20.36
CA LYS A 2 -8.92 1.98 19.48
C LYS A 2 -9.38 2.05 18.03
N VAL A 3 -8.45 2.38 17.13
CA VAL A 3 -8.72 2.52 15.70
C VAL A 3 -9.35 1.27 15.11
N LYS A 4 -8.94 0.08 15.63
CA LYS A 4 -9.44 -1.21 15.12
C LYS A 4 -10.93 -1.41 15.31
N HIS A 5 -11.59 -0.59 16.14
CA HIS A 5 -13.04 -0.68 16.37
C HIS A 5 -13.83 0.32 15.51
N LEU A 6 -13.16 1.13 14.69
CA LEU A 6 -13.86 2.06 13.82
C LEU A 6 -14.46 1.33 12.62
N PRO A 7 -15.65 1.75 12.15
CA PRO A 7 -16.24 1.14 10.95
C PRO A 7 -15.34 1.21 9.73
N ILE A 8 -14.53 2.28 9.60
CA ILE A 8 -13.61 2.41 8.47
C ILE A 8 -12.57 1.28 8.47
N TYR A 9 -12.08 0.88 9.65
CA TYR A 9 -11.11 -0.21 9.74
C TYR A 9 -11.69 -1.51 9.20
N ALA A 10 -12.90 -1.88 9.65
CA ALA A 10 -13.58 -3.08 9.15
C ALA A 10 -13.85 -2.99 7.65
N GLY A 11 -14.19 -1.79 7.16
CA GLY A 11 -14.43 -1.57 5.74
C GLY A 11 -13.19 -1.78 4.88
N VAL A 12 -12.02 -1.35 5.37
CA VAL A 12 -10.76 -1.56 4.65
C VAL A 12 -10.44 -3.04 4.57
N LEU A 13 -10.53 -3.76 5.69
CA LEU A 13 -10.24 -5.20 5.69
C LEU A 13 -11.21 -5.96 4.80
N ARG A 14 -12.49 -5.57 4.79
CA ARG A 14 -13.48 -6.19 3.89
C ARG A 14 -13.13 -5.92 2.43
N PHE A 15 -12.75 -4.70 2.10
CA PHE A 15 -12.35 -4.36 0.74
C PHE A 15 -11.18 -5.22 0.28
N ILE A 16 -10.14 -5.36 1.12
CA ILE A 16 -8.98 -6.17 0.78
C ILE A 16 -9.38 -7.64 0.59
N ARG A 17 -10.19 -8.18 1.48
CA ARG A 17 -10.69 -9.56 1.39
C ARG A 17 -11.45 -9.78 0.09
N ASP A 18 -12.36 -8.87 -0.24
CA ASP A 18 -13.19 -9.01 -1.44
C ASP A 18 -12.35 -8.86 -2.71
N PHE A 19 -11.33 -8.01 -2.67
CA PHE A 19 -10.40 -7.84 -3.78
C PHE A 19 -9.69 -9.15 -4.12
N LYS A 20 -9.43 -9.98 -3.11
CA LYS A 20 -8.73 -11.26 -3.27
C LYS A 20 -9.67 -12.44 -3.51
N CYS A 21 -10.98 -12.24 -3.58
CA CYS A 21 -11.96 -13.33 -3.44
C CYS A 21 -11.87 -14.42 -4.50
N PHE A 22 -11.43 -14.09 -5.73
CA PHE A 22 -11.43 -15.07 -6.83
C PHE A 22 -10.20 -15.95 -6.85
N ASP A 23 -9.04 -15.43 -6.42
CA ASP A 23 -7.80 -16.17 -6.40
C ASP A 23 -6.83 -15.48 -5.45
N SER A 24 -7.04 -15.69 -4.15
CA SER A 24 -6.31 -14.93 -3.14
C SER A 24 -4.81 -15.17 -3.18
N GLY A 25 -4.37 -16.38 -3.51
CA GLY A 25 -2.95 -16.70 -3.60
C GLY A 25 -2.26 -15.95 -4.73
N GLU A 26 -2.85 -15.96 -5.92
CA GLU A 26 -2.29 -15.28 -7.08
C GLU A 26 -2.36 -13.76 -6.93
N VAL A 27 -3.48 -13.23 -6.45
CA VAL A 27 -3.63 -11.79 -6.21
C VAL A 27 -2.61 -11.30 -5.19
N THR A 28 -2.47 -12.01 -4.07
CA THR A 28 -1.51 -11.64 -3.04
C THR A 28 -0.10 -11.64 -3.60
N ARG A 29 0.29 -12.68 -4.35
CA ARG A 29 1.61 -12.78 -4.94
C ARG A 29 1.89 -11.62 -5.90
N THR A 30 0.92 -11.28 -6.74
CA THR A 30 1.03 -10.19 -7.69
C THR A 30 1.32 -8.87 -6.97
N PHE A 31 0.52 -8.53 -5.95
CA PHE A 31 0.62 -7.25 -5.29
C PHE A 31 1.67 -7.20 -4.18
N THR A 32 2.45 -8.26 -3.99
CA THR A 32 3.65 -8.22 -3.14
C THR A 32 4.95 -8.25 -3.94
N ASN A 33 4.90 -8.55 -5.24
CA ASN A 33 6.07 -8.70 -6.09
C ASN A 33 6.12 -7.63 -7.18
N GLY A 34 6.20 -6.36 -6.80
CA GLY A 34 6.39 -5.25 -7.73
C GLY A 34 5.12 -4.48 -8.06
N TYR A 35 3.96 -5.00 -7.71
CA TYR A 35 2.67 -4.32 -7.94
C TYR A 35 2.16 -3.62 -6.67
N CYS A 36 2.96 -3.58 -5.60
CA CYS A 36 2.51 -3.01 -4.32
C CYS A 36 2.12 -1.54 -4.43
N TYR A 37 2.81 -0.76 -5.27
CA TYR A 37 2.43 0.63 -5.50
C TYR A 37 0.99 0.73 -6.03
N TRP A 38 0.66 -0.13 -6.99
CA TRP A 38 -0.67 -0.07 -7.60
C TRP A 38 -1.77 -0.43 -6.63
N PHE A 39 -1.52 -1.38 -5.73
CA PHE A 39 -2.51 -1.70 -4.71
C PHE A 39 -2.65 -0.56 -3.69
N ALA A 40 -1.53 0.07 -3.31
CA ALA A 40 -1.60 1.26 -2.45
C ALA A 40 -2.41 2.38 -3.12
N PHE A 41 -2.24 2.57 -4.42
CA PHE A 41 -3.00 3.54 -5.19
C PHE A 41 -4.50 3.17 -5.22
N ILE A 42 -4.82 1.90 -5.40
CA ILE A 42 -6.20 1.42 -5.37
C ILE A 42 -6.84 1.72 -4.00
N LEU A 43 -6.14 1.41 -2.92
CA LEU A 43 -6.64 1.71 -1.58
C LEU A 43 -6.83 3.21 -1.38
N HIS A 44 -5.87 4.01 -1.82
CA HIS A 44 -5.95 5.46 -1.68
C HIS A 44 -7.13 6.02 -2.48
N THR A 45 -7.39 5.47 -3.64
CA THR A 45 -8.52 5.89 -4.47
C THR A 45 -9.86 5.52 -3.80
N ARG A 46 -9.95 4.32 -3.24
CA ARG A 46 -11.17 3.85 -2.58
C ARG A 46 -11.40 4.57 -1.25
N PHE A 47 -10.33 4.93 -0.54
CA PHE A 47 -10.40 5.59 0.76
C PHE A 47 -9.61 6.91 0.67
N PRO A 48 -10.26 7.99 0.16
CA PRO A 48 -9.53 9.23 -0.17
C PRO A 48 -8.85 9.92 1.00
N ASP A 49 -9.35 9.74 2.24
CA ASP A 49 -8.74 10.33 3.43
C ASP A 49 -7.58 9.47 3.94
N SER A 50 -6.72 9.05 3.02
CA SER A 50 -5.59 8.19 3.30
C SER A 50 -4.35 8.75 2.63
N GLU A 51 -3.21 8.10 2.86
CA GLU A 51 -2.00 8.49 2.13
C GLU A 51 -1.20 7.25 1.75
N ILE A 52 -0.54 7.34 0.60
CA ILE A 52 0.40 6.31 0.17
C ILE A 52 1.68 6.50 0.98
N VAL A 53 2.19 5.41 1.55
CA VAL A 53 3.42 5.41 2.32
C VAL A 53 4.43 4.44 1.69
N TYR A 54 5.71 4.69 1.95
CA TYR A 54 6.80 3.98 1.29
C TYR A 54 7.83 3.54 2.32
N TYR A 55 8.28 2.28 2.22
CA TYR A 55 9.33 1.72 3.04
C TYR A 55 10.56 1.50 2.15
N ALA A 56 11.55 2.38 2.29
CA ALA A 56 12.69 2.44 1.37
C ALA A 56 13.55 1.17 1.40
N VAL A 57 13.78 0.63 2.59
CA VAL A 57 14.63 -0.56 2.75
C VAL A 57 14.07 -1.75 1.99
N GLY A 58 12.75 -1.95 2.07
CA GLY A 58 12.09 -3.07 1.40
C GLY A 58 11.53 -2.73 0.02
N ASN A 59 11.67 -1.48 -0.42
CA ASN A 59 11.08 -0.99 -1.66
C ASN A 59 9.59 -1.37 -1.73
N HIS A 60 8.85 -1.06 -0.66
CA HIS A 60 7.47 -1.49 -0.49
C HIS A 60 6.54 -0.30 -0.29
N PHE A 61 5.42 -0.30 -1.00
CA PHE A 61 4.37 0.70 -0.87
C PHE A 61 3.19 0.11 -0.11
N ALA A 62 2.55 0.96 0.67
CA ALA A 62 1.34 0.61 1.40
C ALA A 62 0.46 1.86 1.50
N CYS A 63 -0.69 1.73 2.13
CA CYS A 63 -1.62 2.85 2.30
C CYS A 63 -1.93 3.01 3.79
N LYS A 64 -1.75 4.24 4.30
CA LYS A 64 -2.04 4.57 5.69
C LYS A 64 -3.44 5.17 5.77
N ILE A 65 -4.30 4.50 6.52
CA ILE A 65 -5.71 4.89 6.72
C ILE A 65 -5.97 4.92 8.22
N LYS A 66 -6.32 6.09 8.76
CA LYS A 66 -6.65 6.24 10.17
C LYS A 66 -5.57 5.64 11.09
N ASN A 67 -4.31 5.98 10.85
CA ASN A 67 -3.16 5.56 11.65
C ASN A 67 -2.85 4.05 11.61
N ARG A 68 -3.45 3.33 10.66
CA ARG A 68 -3.11 1.93 10.39
C ARG A 68 -2.58 1.82 8.97
N ILE A 69 -1.66 0.91 8.75
CA ILE A 69 -1.00 0.73 7.45
C ILE A 69 -1.46 -0.59 6.86
N PHE A 70 -1.91 -0.54 5.61
CA PHE A 70 -2.50 -1.69 4.91
C PHE A 70 -1.79 -1.96 3.60
N ASP A 71 -1.62 -3.23 3.27
CA ASP A 71 -1.27 -3.68 1.93
C ASP A 71 -2.20 -4.83 1.54
N ILE A 72 -1.86 -5.55 0.46
CA ILE A 72 -2.71 -6.66 -0.01
C ILE A 72 -2.84 -7.77 1.04
N THR A 73 -1.91 -7.88 1.98
CA THR A 73 -1.96 -8.90 3.01
C THR A 73 -2.83 -8.49 4.21
N GLY A 74 -3.26 -7.23 4.27
CA GLY A 74 -4.10 -6.71 5.34
C GLY A 74 -3.43 -5.60 6.11
N ASP A 75 -3.69 -5.54 7.42
CA ASP A 75 -3.11 -4.55 8.33
C ASP A 75 -1.68 -4.97 8.69
N ILE A 76 -0.71 -4.18 8.26
CA ILE A 76 0.72 -4.47 8.49
C ILE A 76 1.36 -3.51 9.48
N THR A 77 0.55 -2.72 10.19
CA THR A 77 1.07 -1.70 11.12
C THR A 77 2.06 -2.28 12.13
N ASP A 78 1.78 -3.48 12.64
CA ASP A 78 2.57 -4.08 13.71
C ASP A 78 3.81 -4.83 13.20
N GLN A 79 4.14 -4.75 11.92
CA GLN A 79 5.35 -5.34 11.37
C GLN A 79 6.59 -4.48 11.60
N HIS A 80 6.43 -3.31 12.22
CA HIS A 80 7.52 -2.43 12.67
C HIS A 80 8.42 -1.91 11.55
N HIS A 81 7.93 -1.83 10.33
CA HIS A 81 8.65 -1.19 9.24
C HIS A 81 8.51 0.32 9.35
N PHE A 82 9.57 1.05 8.97
CA PHE A 82 9.55 2.50 8.98
C PHE A 82 9.01 3.00 7.65
N PHE A 83 7.72 3.31 7.61
CA PHE A 83 7.08 3.87 6.43
C PHE A 83 7.09 5.39 6.47
N GLU A 84 7.40 6.00 5.34
CA GLU A 84 7.40 7.46 5.17
C GLU A 84 6.28 7.86 4.20
N SER A 85 5.79 9.08 4.33
CA SER A 85 4.86 9.63 3.34
C SER A 85 5.51 9.60 1.96
N TRP A 86 4.82 8.99 0.98
CA TRP A 86 5.34 8.94 -0.38
C TRP A 86 5.45 10.34 -0.99
N GLU A 87 4.49 11.24 -0.68
CA GLU A 87 4.53 12.61 -1.17
C GLU A 87 5.77 13.35 -0.67
N ASP A 88 6.14 13.14 0.60
CA ASP A 88 7.34 13.75 1.15
C ASP A 88 8.61 13.12 0.60
N TYR A 89 8.63 11.80 0.46
CA TYR A 89 9.79 11.09 -0.09
C TYR A 89 10.12 11.55 -1.50
N LYS A 90 9.10 11.74 -2.34
CA LYS A 90 9.29 12.21 -3.72
C LYS A 90 9.98 13.55 -3.79
N LYS A 91 9.78 14.40 -2.79
CA LYS A 91 10.35 15.74 -2.77
C LYS A 91 11.82 15.75 -2.43
N LEU A 92 12.31 14.71 -1.76
CA LEU A 92 13.69 14.64 -1.31
C LEU A 92 14.65 14.27 -2.43
N ASP A 93 14.24 13.41 -3.35
CA ASP A 93 15.13 12.91 -4.40
C ASP A 93 14.31 12.51 -5.63
N SER A 94 14.27 13.44 -6.61
CA SER A 94 13.47 13.22 -7.81
C SER A 94 14.05 12.13 -8.72
N LEU A 95 15.38 11.94 -8.73
CA LEU A 95 15.99 10.88 -9.53
C LEU A 95 15.67 9.51 -8.96
N GLU A 96 15.78 9.36 -7.65
CA GLU A 96 15.42 8.12 -6.98
C GLU A 96 13.94 7.81 -7.18
N THR A 97 13.08 8.82 -7.07
CA THR A 97 11.65 8.68 -7.30
C THR A 97 11.36 8.16 -8.70
N SER A 98 12.04 8.73 -9.71
CA SER A 98 11.87 8.31 -11.10
C SER A 98 12.26 6.84 -11.29
N ARG A 99 13.35 6.41 -10.66
CA ARG A 99 13.77 5.01 -10.72
C ARG A 99 12.76 4.07 -10.08
N ILE A 100 12.21 4.46 -8.94
CA ILE A 100 11.21 3.66 -8.23
C ILE A 100 9.96 3.51 -9.08
N ILE A 101 9.47 4.60 -9.66
CA ILE A 101 8.29 4.58 -10.51
C ILE A 101 8.54 3.73 -11.75
N LYS A 102 9.71 3.87 -12.36
CA LYS A 102 10.08 3.06 -13.52
C LYS A 102 10.08 1.58 -13.18
N TYR A 103 10.61 1.23 -12.02
CA TYR A 103 10.60 -0.16 -11.56
C TYR A 103 9.17 -0.69 -11.46
N CYS A 104 8.25 0.10 -10.89
CA CYS A 104 6.85 -0.31 -10.79
C CYS A 104 6.23 -0.52 -12.18
N ILE A 105 6.51 0.39 -13.12
CA ILE A 105 6.01 0.28 -14.48
C ILE A 105 6.57 -0.96 -15.17
N ASP A 106 7.88 -1.18 -15.05
CA ASP A 106 8.53 -2.34 -15.67
C ASP A 106 7.94 -3.66 -15.15
N LYS A 107 7.65 -3.71 -13.84
CA LYS A 107 7.07 -4.92 -13.23
C LYS A 107 5.64 -5.14 -13.67
N THR A 108 4.87 -4.08 -13.94
CA THR A 108 3.48 -4.22 -14.37
C THR A 108 3.36 -4.46 -15.87
N GLY A 109 4.41 -4.25 -16.64
CA GLY A 109 4.38 -4.39 -18.08
C GLY A 109 3.62 -3.29 -18.80
N ILE A 110 3.39 -2.16 -18.12
CA ILE A 110 2.68 -1.03 -18.71
C ILE A 110 3.64 -0.12 -19.46
#